data_49e2456a433922c529f3ab62c6cb8479
#
_entry.id   49e2456a433922c529f3ab62c6cb8479
#
_cell.length_a   1.000
_cell.length_b   1.000
_cell.length_c   1.000
_cell.angle_alpha   90.00
_cell.angle_beta   90.00
_cell.angle_gamma   90.00
#
_symmetry.space_group_name_H-M   'P 1'
#
loop_
_entity.id
_entity.type
_entity.pdbx_description
1 polymer ?
#
loop_
_entity_poly.entity_id
_entity_poly.type
_entity_poly.pdbx_seq_one_letter_code
_entity_poly.pdbx_strand_id
1 'polypeptide(L)'
;MGIKGSATCVLSFDEAKGYMIGPENKGLNSMFTMMNLERIIVGIQGLGISETAYQTALSYAKERKQGKSNENKNGDTDLIIQHADIRRSLMNMKSIIEGERALSFWMAQQIDVSLNHNDQNVKKKAGEMVSLMTPVIKSFFTDMAMDITNEAIQIFGGYGYTKDQGIEQLFRDNRITPIYELSLIHI
;
A
#
# COMPACT_ATOMS: atom_id res chain seq x y z
N MET A 1 2.47 8.96 -14.93
CA MET A 1 1.59 7.81 -14.74
C MET A 1 0.57 8.12 -13.65
N GLY A 2 0.87 7.93 -12.38
CA GLY A 2 0.00 8.33 -11.24
C GLY A 2 0.57 9.50 -10.44
N ILE A 3 -0.06 9.78 -9.28
CA ILE A 3 0.33 10.80 -8.28
C ILE A 3 0.60 12.17 -8.92
N LYS A 4 -0.29 12.61 -9.80
CA LYS A 4 -0.10 13.87 -10.55
C LYS A 4 -0.23 15.12 -9.69
N GLY A 5 -0.80 15.01 -8.49
CA GLY A 5 -0.90 16.09 -7.52
C GLY A 5 0.38 16.36 -6.73
N SER A 6 1.36 15.44 -6.76
CA SER A 6 2.66 15.58 -6.10
C SER A 6 3.74 15.86 -7.13
N ALA A 7 4.30 17.07 -7.11
CA ALA A 7 5.34 17.46 -8.03
C ALA A 7 6.69 16.83 -7.63
N THR A 8 7.34 16.17 -8.60
CA THR A 8 8.75 15.80 -8.49
C THR A 8 9.58 16.87 -9.21
N CYS A 9 10.40 17.60 -8.47
CA CYS A 9 11.07 18.80 -8.95
C CYS A 9 12.60 18.69 -8.82
N VAL A 10 13.30 19.41 -9.68
CA VAL A 10 14.68 19.82 -9.45
C VAL A 10 14.65 21.16 -8.71
N LEU A 11 15.24 21.18 -7.51
CA LEU A 11 15.30 22.39 -6.69
C LEU A 11 16.54 23.22 -7.07
N SER A 12 16.36 24.52 -7.28
CA SER A 12 17.43 25.51 -7.43
C SER A 12 17.45 26.44 -6.23
N PHE A 13 18.64 26.67 -5.67
CA PHE A 13 18.83 27.54 -4.52
C PHE A 13 19.77 28.70 -4.94
N ASP A 14 19.16 29.77 -5.46
CA ASP A 14 19.90 30.95 -5.89
C ASP A 14 20.03 31.93 -4.70
N GLU A 15 21.24 32.06 -4.16
CA GLU A 15 21.59 32.91 -3.00
C GLU A 15 20.67 32.72 -1.76
N ALA A 16 20.07 31.54 -1.61
CA ALA A 16 19.19 31.22 -0.51
C ALA A 16 19.98 31.12 0.80
N LYS A 17 19.52 31.81 1.84
CA LYS A 17 20.09 31.67 3.18
C LYS A 17 19.61 30.36 3.81
N GLY A 18 20.56 29.55 4.23
CA GLY A 18 20.29 28.29 4.91
C GLY A 18 21.02 28.16 6.25
N TYR A 19 20.51 27.28 7.10
CA TYR A 19 21.14 26.97 8.39
C TYR A 19 21.36 25.47 8.44
N MET A 20 22.56 25.04 8.81
CA MET A 20 22.86 23.60 8.93
C MET A 20 22.22 23.03 10.21
N ILE A 21 21.51 21.90 10.06
CA ILE A 21 20.94 21.13 11.17
C ILE A 21 21.69 19.80 11.26
N GLY A 22 22.27 19.54 12.43
CA GLY A 22 23.09 18.35 12.68
C GLY A 22 24.59 18.56 12.39
N PRO A 23 25.42 17.51 12.58
CA PRO A 23 26.85 17.58 12.37
C PRO A 23 27.23 17.74 10.90
N GLU A 24 28.27 18.49 10.63
CA GLU A 24 28.82 18.66 9.29
C GLU A 24 29.22 17.29 8.69
N ASN A 25 28.95 17.11 7.40
CA ASN A 25 29.24 15.89 6.62
C ASN A 25 28.51 14.62 7.12
N LYS A 26 27.45 14.75 7.96
CA LYS A 26 26.62 13.65 8.47
C LYS A 26 25.16 13.66 7.95
N GLY A 27 24.87 14.43 6.90
CA GLY A 27 23.52 14.59 6.36
C GLY A 27 22.89 13.24 5.95
N LEU A 28 23.67 12.33 5.36
CA LEU A 28 23.19 11.00 4.99
C LEU A 28 22.71 10.19 6.21
N ASN A 29 23.44 10.21 7.32
CA ASN A 29 23.05 9.54 8.55
C ASN A 29 21.74 10.12 9.13
N SER A 30 21.60 11.45 9.08
CA SER A 30 20.37 12.12 9.52
C SER A 30 19.18 11.76 8.63
N MET A 31 19.40 11.64 7.31
CA MET A 31 18.38 11.21 6.36
C MET A 31 17.87 9.78 6.65
N PHE A 32 18.75 8.86 7.04
CA PHE A 32 18.34 7.49 7.35
C PHE A 32 17.36 7.38 8.52
N THR A 33 17.42 8.30 9.48
CA THR A 33 16.42 8.37 10.57
C THR A 33 15.01 8.57 10.02
N MET A 34 14.86 9.45 9.04
CA MET A 34 13.59 9.70 8.35
C MET A 34 13.23 8.52 7.42
N MET A 35 14.16 8.04 6.62
CA MET A 35 13.93 7.02 5.58
C MET A 35 13.42 5.70 6.14
N ASN A 36 13.84 5.29 7.32
CA ASN A 36 13.36 4.06 7.95
C ASN A 36 11.88 4.17 8.32
N LEU A 37 11.43 5.34 8.78
CA LEU A 37 10.02 5.59 9.05
C LEU A 37 9.21 5.69 7.75
N GLU A 38 9.73 6.41 6.76
CA GLU A 38 9.08 6.58 5.45
C GLU A 38 8.81 5.23 4.76
N ARG A 39 9.72 4.27 4.84
CA ARG A 39 9.50 2.92 4.28
C ARG A 39 8.27 2.23 4.86
N ILE A 40 8.06 2.36 6.17
CA ILE A 40 6.88 1.80 6.83
C ILE A 40 5.62 2.55 6.38
N ILE A 41 5.68 3.89 6.31
CA ILE A 41 4.57 4.75 5.87
C ILE A 41 4.19 4.42 4.42
N VAL A 42 5.16 4.19 3.54
CA VAL A 42 4.90 3.77 2.16
C VAL A 42 4.24 2.39 2.09
N GLY A 43 4.63 1.45 2.96
CA GLY A 43 3.91 0.18 3.11
C GLY A 43 2.44 0.41 3.50
N ILE A 44 2.19 1.24 4.51
CA ILE A 44 0.84 1.60 4.96
C ILE A 44 0.05 2.34 3.86
N GLN A 45 0.71 3.14 3.03
CA GLN A 45 0.08 3.74 1.84
C GLN A 45 -0.43 2.66 0.88
N GLY A 46 0.36 1.60 0.63
CA GLY A 46 -0.07 0.44 -0.14
C GLY A 46 -1.32 -0.22 0.44
N LEU A 47 -1.35 -0.46 1.75
CA LEU A 47 -2.52 -0.97 2.46
C LEU A 47 -3.75 -0.06 2.30
N GLY A 48 -3.59 1.26 2.42
CA GLY A 48 -4.68 2.22 2.26
C GLY A 48 -5.27 2.23 0.84
N ILE A 49 -4.42 2.15 -0.18
CA ILE A 49 -4.84 2.04 -1.58
C ILE A 49 -5.56 0.70 -1.81
N SER A 50 -5.04 -0.40 -1.26
CA SER A 50 -5.65 -1.73 -1.34
C SER A 50 -7.04 -1.76 -0.73
N GLU A 51 -7.21 -1.18 0.45
CA GLU A 51 -8.52 -1.07 1.12
C GLU A 51 -9.52 -0.28 0.27
N THR A 52 -9.10 0.85 -0.28
CA THR A 52 -9.96 1.68 -1.15
C THR A 52 -10.36 0.90 -2.40
N ALA A 53 -9.43 0.21 -3.04
CA ALA A 53 -9.69 -0.61 -4.22
C ALA A 53 -10.68 -1.75 -3.92
N TYR A 54 -10.49 -2.45 -2.80
CA TYR A 54 -11.38 -3.52 -2.35
C TYR A 54 -12.80 -3.03 -2.09
N GLN A 55 -12.97 -1.96 -1.29
CA GLN A 55 -14.29 -1.43 -0.95
C GLN A 55 -15.04 -0.97 -2.20
N THR A 56 -14.34 -0.29 -3.12
CA THR A 56 -14.91 0.17 -4.38
C THR A 56 -15.34 -1.01 -5.27
N ALA A 57 -14.48 -2.02 -5.41
CA ALA A 57 -14.79 -3.23 -6.17
C ALA A 57 -15.96 -4.03 -5.56
N LEU A 58 -16.00 -4.14 -4.23
CA LEU A 58 -17.07 -4.81 -3.50
C LEU A 58 -18.43 -4.10 -3.71
N SER A 59 -18.45 -2.77 -3.64
CA SER A 59 -19.66 -1.99 -3.88
C SER A 59 -20.16 -2.21 -5.31
N TYR A 60 -19.29 -2.08 -6.29
CA TYR A 60 -19.62 -2.34 -7.68
C TYR A 60 -20.15 -3.77 -7.91
N ALA A 61 -19.51 -4.77 -7.31
CA ALA A 61 -19.93 -6.18 -7.47
C ALA A 61 -21.31 -6.46 -6.88
N LYS A 62 -21.76 -5.69 -5.89
CA LYS A 62 -23.09 -5.77 -5.28
C LYS A 62 -24.20 -5.09 -6.09
N GLU A 63 -23.83 -4.28 -7.08
CA GLU A 63 -24.81 -3.52 -7.89
C GLU A 63 -24.83 -3.97 -9.35
N ARG A 64 -23.68 -4.35 -9.91
CA ARG A 64 -23.54 -4.75 -11.32
C ARG A 64 -24.20 -6.10 -11.58
N LYS A 65 -25.06 -6.17 -12.58
CA LYS A 65 -25.66 -7.41 -13.10
C LYS A 65 -24.98 -7.82 -14.39
N GLN A 66 -24.58 -9.09 -14.49
CA GLN A 66 -24.04 -9.67 -15.73
C GLN A 66 -24.05 -11.21 -15.67
N GLY A 67 -24.52 -11.82 -16.73
CA GLY A 67 -24.54 -13.27 -16.87
C GLY A 67 -25.48 -13.96 -15.86
N LYS A 68 -25.32 -15.28 -15.74
CA LYS A 68 -26.04 -16.11 -14.78
C LYS A 68 -25.03 -16.97 -14.01
N SER A 69 -25.17 -17.04 -12.71
CA SER A 69 -24.40 -17.96 -11.88
C SER A 69 -24.86 -19.40 -12.10
N ASN A 70 -24.01 -20.36 -11.75
CA ASN A 70 -24.35 -21.78 -11.85
C ASN A 70 -25.56 -22.18 -11.01
N GLU A 71 -25.91 -21.40 -10.01
CA GLU A 71 -27.04 -21.61 -9.11
C GLU A 71 -28.35 -21.06 -9.67
N ASN A 72 -28.29 -20.09 -10.60
CA ASN A 72 -29.46 -19.44 -11.21
C ASN A 72 -29.88 -20.14 -12.49
N LYS A 73 -30.77 -21.15 -12.37
CA LYS A 73 -31.24 -21.94 -13.52
C LYS A 73 -32.35 -21.26 -14.33
N ASN A 74 -33.16 -20.40 -13.71
CA ASN A 74 -34.42 -19.93 -14.30
C ASN A 74 -34.63 -18.40 -14.17
N GLY A 75 -33.68 -17.64 -13.65
CA GLY A 75 -33.83 -16.21 -13.40
C GLY A 75 -33.27 -15.31 -14.51
N ASP A 76 -33.39 -14.03 -14.30
CA ASP A 76 -32.69 -12.98 -15.06
C ASP A 76 -31.18 -12.98 -14.78
N THR A 77 -30.48 -11.95 -15.25
CA THR A 77 -29.07 -11.75 -14.96
C THR A 77 -28.81 -11.57 -13.46
N ASP A 78 -27.74 -12.20 -12.97
CA ASP A 78 -27.32 -12.12 -11.58
C ASP A 78 -26.41 -10.90 -11.30
N LEU A 79 -26.32 -10.53 -10.03
CA LEU A 79 -25.27 -9.64 -9.56
C LEU A 79 -23.91 -10.35 -9.70
N ILE A 80 -22.88 -9.62 -10.13
CA ILE A 80 -21.58 -10.25 -10.40
C ILE A 80 -20.94 -10.85 -9.14
N ILE A 81 -21.31 -10.36 -7.95
CA ILE A 81 -20.85 -10.95 -6.67
C ILE A 81 -21.31 -12.41 -6.47
N GLN A 82 -22.31 -12.88 -7.21
CA GLN A 82 -22.79 -14.27 -7.15
C GLN A 82 -21.90 -15.23 -7.95
N HIS A 83 -21.05 -14.74 -8.84
CA HIS A 83 -20.09 -15.55 -9.57
C HIS A 83 -18.92 -15.97 -8.68
N ALA A 84 -18.52 -17.24 -8.80
CA ALA A 84 -17.53 -17.84 -7.91
C ALA A 84 -16.12 -17.21 -8.03
N ASP A 85 -15.73 -16.80 -9.23
CA ASP A 85 -14.46 -16.11 -9.49
C ASP A 85 -14.42 -14.73 -8.85
N ILE A 86 -15.50 -13.93 -8.97
CA ILE A 86 -15.61 -12.62 -8.32
C ILE A 86 -15.54 -12.76 -6.80
N ARG A 87 -16.26 -13.72 -6.23
CA ARG A 87 -16.18 -14.01 -4.78
C ARG A 87 -14.78 -14.40 -4.35
N ARG A 88 -14.09 -15.25 -5.11
CA ARG A 88 -12.71 -15.66 -4.84
C ARG A 88 -11.78 -14.45 -4.84
N SER A 89 -11.87 -13.59 -5.85
CA SER A 89 -11.06 -12.37 -5.97
C SER A 89 -11.30 -11.44 -4.78
N LEU A 90 -12.54 -11.15 -4.44
CA LEU A 90 -12.89 -10.31 -3.29
C LEU A 90 -12.41 -10.91 -1.96
N MET A 91 -12.51 -12.23 -1.77
CA MET A 91 -12.02 -12.90 -0.57
C MET A 91 -10.49 -12.84 -0.47
N ASN A 92 -9.77 -13.04 -1.57
CA ASN A 92 -8.31 -12.93 -1.60
C ASN A 92 -7.86 -11.50 -1.25
N MET A 93 -8.46 -10.49 -1.89
CA MET A 93 -8.19 -9.08 -1.58
C MET A 93 -8.40 -8.80 -0.09
N LYS A 94 -9.54 -9.19 0.46
CA LYS A 94 -9.86 -8.99 1.87
C LYS A 94 -8.85 -9.69 2.79
N SER A 95 -8.51 -10.93 2.51
CA SER A 95 -7.59 -11.72 3.35
C SER A 95 -6.19 -11.07 3.42
N ILE A 96 -5.69 -10.58 2.30
CA ILE A 96 -4.41 -9.87 2.26
C ILE A 96 -4.49 -8.57 3.06
N ILE A 97 -5.50 -7.74 2.83
CA ILE A 97 -5.70 -6.46 3.52
C ILE A 97 -5.79 -6.63 5.04
N GLU A 98 -6.55 -7.63 5.51
CA GLU A 98 -6.68 -7.89 6.96
C GLU A 98 -5.35 -8.39 7.56
N GLY A 99 -4.60 -9.22 6.83
CA GLY A 99 -3.27 -9.66 7.23
C GLY A 99 -2.27 -8.51 7.32
N GLU A 100 -2.24 -7.63 6.30
CA GLU A 100 -1.42 -6.42 6.29
C GLU A 100 -1.78 -5.46 7.42
N ARG A 101 -3.06 -5.29 7.70
CA ARG A 101 -3.55 -4.47 8.80
C ARG A 101 -3.07 -5.00 10.16
N ALA A 102 -3.20 -6.30 10.39
CA ALA A 102 -2.71 -6.93 11.61
C ALA A 102 -1.20 -6.76 11.76
N LEU A 103 -0.44 -6.96 10.69
CA LEU A 103 1.01 -6.78 10.67
C LEU A 103 1.42 -5.31 10.90
N SER A 104 0.65 -4.35 10.38
CA SER A 104 0.87 -2.91 10.61
C SER A 104 0.74 -2.54 12.08
N PHE A 105 -0.30 -3.02 12.76
CA PHE A 105 -0.48 -2.75 14.19
C PHE A 105 0.58 -3.43 15.05
N TRP A 106 0.95 -4.66 14.70
CA TRP A 106 2.04 -5.34 15.38
C TRP A 106 3.37 -4.58 15.21
N MET A 107 3.66 -4.09 14.00
CA MET A 107 4.85 -3.28 13.74
C MET A 107 4.86 -1.98 14.51
N ALA A 108 3.72 -1.27 14.56
CA ALA A 108 3.57 -0.06 15.38
C ALA A 108 3.86 -0.34 16.86
N GLN A 109 3.37 -1.46 17.40
CA GLN A 109 3.68 -1.89 18.75
C GLN A 109 5.18 -2.14 18.96
N GLN A 110 5.87 -2.81 18.00
CA GLN A 110 7.32 -3.02 18.10
C GLN A 110 8.09 -1.69 18.11
N ILE A 111 7.65 -0.71 17.30
CA ILE A 111 8.23 0.64 17.31
C ILE A 111 8.06 1.28 18.69
N ASP A 112 6.86 1.26 19.24
CA ASP A 112 6.57 1.84 20.57
C ASP A 112 7.41 1.17 21.67
N VAL A 113 7.53 -0.15 21.65
CA VAL A 113 8.37 -0.90 22.60
C VAL A 113 9.84 -0.50 22.43
N SER A 114 10.34 -0.38 21.21
CA SER A 114 11.72 0.00 20.91
C SER A 114 12.08 1.40 21.40
N LEU A 115 11.11 2.28 21.46
CA LEU A 115 11.30 3.68 21.88
C LEU A 115 11.08 3.88 23.39
N ASN A 116 10.09 3.19 23.98
CA ASN A 116 9.52 3.60 25.27
C ASN A 116 9.65 2.53 26.39
N HIS A 117 10.04 1.27 26.08
CA HIS A 117 10.10 0.23 27.12
C HIS A 117 11.21 0.51 28.13
N ASN A 118 10.97 0.19 29.43
CA ASN A 118 11.93 0.45 30.50
C ASN A 118 13.13 -0.49 30.48
N ASP A 119 12.97 -1.76 30.06
CA ASP A 119 14.04 -2.75 29.96
C ASP A 119 14.82 -2.57 28.63
N GLN A 120 16.14 -2.31 28.75
CA GLN A 120 17.02 -2.07 27.62
C GLN A 120 17.17 -3.30 26.69
N ASN A 121 17.08 -4.52 27.21
CA ASN A 121 17.16 -5.73 26.40
C ASN A 121 15.89 -5.89 25.55
N VAL A 122 14.74 -5.56 26.12
CA VAL A 122 13.44 -5.57 25.39
C VAL A 122 13.45 -4.51 24.30
N LYS A 123 13.89 -3.28 24.62
CA LYS A 123 14.07 -2.20 23.64
C LYS A 123 14.94 -2.63 22.47
N LYS A 124 16.09 -3.20 22.76
CA LYS A 124 17.05 -3.66 21.75
C LYS A 124 16.45 -4.71 20.82
N LYS A 125 15.83 -5.75 21.38
CA LYS A 125 15.17 -6.82 20.60
C LYS A 125 14.06 -6.26 19.71
N ALA A 126 13.23 -5.36 20.24
CA ALA A 126 12.18 -4.71 19.45
C ALA A 126 12.77 -3.87 18.30
N GLY A 127 13.83 -3.11 18.56
CA GLY A 127 14.53 -2.34 17.52
C GLY A 127 15.16 -3.20 16.42
N GLU A 128 15.75 -4.35 16.78
CA GLU A 128 16.28 -5.33 15.83
C GLU A 128 15.13 -5.90 14.96
N MET A 129 13.98 -6.21 15.57
CA MET A 129 12.79 -6.66 14.85
C MET A 129 12.23 -5.59 13.91
N VAL A 130 12.15 -4.34 14.35
CA VAL A 130 11.76 -3.20 13.50
C VAL A 130 12.68 -3.08 12.29
N SER A 131 13.99 -3.16 12.50
CA SER A 131 14.99 -3.09 11.42
C SER A 131 14.83 -4.22 10.40
N LEU A 132 14.58 -5.45 10.87
CA LEU A 132 14.36 -6.61 10.02
C LEU A 132 13.07 -6.49 9.20
N MET A 133 11.98 -6.08 9.84
CA MET A 133 10.66 -6.09 9.22
C MET A 133 10.36 -4.88 8.33
N THR A 134 11.05 -3.76 8.51
CA THR A 134 10.83 -2.54 7.72
C THR A 134 10.89 -2.79 6.20
N PRO A 135 11.95 -3.40 5.63
CA PRO A 135 11.98 -3.67 4.19
C PRO A 135 10.95 -4.73 3.76
N VAL A 136 10.63 -5.70 4.62
CA VAL A 136 9.63 -6.72 4.34
C VAL A 136 8.24 -6.10 4.21
N ILE A 137 7.84 -5.28 5.17
CA ILE A 137 6.54 -4.57 5.15
C ILE A 137 6.44 -3.68 3.91
N LYS A 138 7.48 -2.88 3.65
CA LYS A 138 7.48 -1.98 2.50
C LYS A 138 7.30 -2.74 1.19
N SER A 139 8.08 -3.78 0.95
CA SER A 139 8.01 -4.56 -0.29
C SER A 139 6.68 -5.31 -0.39
N PHE A 140 6.34 -6.10 0.61
CA PHE A 140 5.16 -6.94 0.58
C PHE A 140 3.87 -6.16 0.39
N PHE A 141 3.66 -5.09 1.18
CA PHE A 141 2.41 -4.31 1.09
C PHE A 141 2.27 -3.58 -0.24
N THR A 142 3.37 -3.03 -0.77
CA THR A 142 3.31 -2.31 -2.04
C THR A 142 3.15 -3.24 -3.23
N ASP A 143 3.73 -4.44 -3.19
CA ASP A 143 3.56 -5.46 -4.23
C ASP A 143 2.11 -6.01 -4.22
N MET A 144 1.59 -6.35 -3.04
CA MET A 144 0.20 -6.80 -2.90
C MET A 144 -0.80 -5.72 -3.31
N ALA A 145 -0.50 -4.45 -3.06
CA ALA A 145 -1.34 -3.36 -3.52
C ALA A 145 -1.41 -3.26 -5.06
N MET A 146 -0.35 -3.65 -5.77
CA MET A 146 -0.41 -3.78 -7.24
C MET A 146 -1.37 -4.89 -7.66
N ASP A 147 -1.29 -6.05 -7.03
CA ASP A 147 -2.17 -7.17 -7.33
C ASP A 147 -3.62 -6.84 -7.02
N ILE A 148 -3.89 -6.24 -5.85
CA ILE A 148 -5.23 -5.85 -5.41
C ILE A 148 -5.84 -4.79 -6.32
N THR A 149 -5.10 -3.76 -6.69
CA THR A 149 -5.61 -2.71 -7.59
C THR A 149 -5.84 -3.23 -9.00
N ASN A 150 -5.00 -4.15 -9.49
CA ASN A 150 -5.21 -4.85 -10.76
C ASN A 150 -6.48 -5.72 -10.72
N GLU A 151 -6.67 -6.48 -9.66
CA GLU A 151 -7.86 -7.32 -9.47
C GLU A 151 -9.14 -6.47 -9.37
N ALA A 152 -9.08 -5.32 -8.73
CA ALA A 152 -10.19 -4.38 -8.67
C ALA A 152 -10.61 -3.89 -10.06
N ILE A 153 -9.66 -3.55 -10.93
CA ILE A 153 -9.93 -3.21 -12.34
C ILE A 153 -10.59 -4.39 -13.05
N GLN A 154 -10.10 -5.60 -12.83
CA GLN A 154 -10.65 -6.82 -13.44
C GLN A 154 -12.11 -7.05 -13.02
N ILE A 155 -12.47 -6.82 -11.76
CA ILE A 155 -13.86 -6.92 -11.26
C ILE A 155 -14.77 -5.90 -11.97
N PHE A 156 -14.29 -4.69 -12.24
CA PHE A 156 -15.02 -3.67 -12.99
C PHE A 156 -15.14 -4.01 -14.48
N GLY A 157 -14.29 -4.87 -15.02
CA GLY A 157 -14.22 -5.19 -16.45
C GLY A 157 -13.88 -3.95 -17.28
N GLY A 158 -14.51 -3.77 -18.43
CA GLY A 158 -14.25 -2.64 -19.32
C GLY A 158 -14.45 -1.25 -18.66
N TYR A 159 -15.36 -1.13 -17.72
CA TYR A 159 -15.55 0.10 -16.94
C TYR A 159 -14.33 0.43 -16.08
N GLY A 160 -13.62 -0.57 -15.56
CA GLY A 160 -12.41 -0.34 -14.78
C GLY A 160 -11.24 0.25 -15.56
N TYR A 161 -11.28 0.15 -16.89
CA TYR A 161 -10.26 0.71 -17.77
C TYR A 161 -10.49 2.21 -18.07
N THR A 162 -11.71 2.72 -17.85
CA THR A 162 -12.08 4.11 -18.12
C THR A 162 -11.84 5.00 -16.90
N LYS A 163 -11.58 6.30 -17.15
CA LYS A 163 -11.34 7.28 -16.08
C LYS A 163 -12.58 7.58 -15.25
N ASP A 164 -13.76 7.40 -15.82
CA ASP A 164 -15.04 7.82 -15.22
C ASP A 164 -15.32 7.08 -13.89
N GLN A 165 -14.78 5.87 -13.76
CA GLN A 165 -14.96 5.04 -12.55
C GLN A 165 -13.89 5.29 -11.48
N GLY A 166 -12.76 5.91 -11.83
CA GLY A 166 -11.67 6.24 -10.93
C GLY A 166 -10.85 5.05 -10.40
N ILE A 167 -11.28 3.81 -10.62
CA ILE A 167 -10.58 2.63 -10.11
C ILE A 167 -9.21 2.44 -10.77
N GLU A 168 -9.06 2.82 -12.03
CA GLU A 168 -7.80 2.75 -12.78
C GLU A 168 -6.74 3.69 -12.20
N GLN A 169 -7.17 4.79 -11.57
CA GLN A 169 -6.27 5.74 -10.94
C GLN A 169 -5.54 5.11 -9.74
N LEU A 170 -6.21 4.27 -8.95
CA LEU A 170 -5.59 3.61 -7.81
C LEU A 170 -4.41 2.73 -8.26
N PHE A 171 -4.56 2.01 -9.38
CA PHE A 171 -3.48 1.22 -9.97
C PHE A 171 -2.32 2.10 -10.45
N ARG A 172 -2.61 3.21 -11.14
CA ARG A 172 -1.59 4.14 -11.63
C ARG A 172 -0.83 4.82 -10.49
N ASP A 173 -1.56 5.24 -9.45
CA ASP A 173 -0.98 5.92 -8.31
C ASP A 173 -0.14 4.96 -7.47
N ASN A 174 -0.58 3.70 -7.31
CA ASN A 174 0.19 2.71 -6.58
C ASN A 174 1.47 2.28 -7.29
N ARG A 175 1.58 2.43 -8.62
CA ARG A 175 2.70 1.85 -9.39
C ARG A 175 4.07 2.34 -8.93
N ILE A 176 4.18 3.54 -8.38
CA ILE A 176 5.45 4.06 -7.86
C ILE A 176 5.86 3.44 -6.53
N THR A 177 4.89 3.01 -5.71
CA THR A 177 5.17 2.57 -4.34
C THR A 177 6.10 1.36 -4.24
N PRO A 178 6.05 0.32 -5.10
CA PRO A 178 7.05 -0.75 -5.09
C PRO A 178 8.40 -0.36 -5.71
N ILE A 179 8.52 0.80 -6.38
CA ILE A 179 9.75 1.19 -7.10
C ILE A 179 10.66 2.03 -6.22
N TYR A 180 10.15 3.08 -5.59
CA TYR A 180 10.97 4.04 -4.86
C TYR A 180 11.33 3.50 -3.46
N GLU A 181 12.44 4.00 -2.91
CA GLU A 181 12.98 3.64 -1.58
C GLU A 181 13.39 2.17 -1.39
N LEU A 182 13.45 1.35 -2.46
CA LEU A 182 13.97 -0.02 -2.42
C LEU A 182 15.46 -0.11 -2.76
N SER A 183 16.06 0.91 -3.38
CA SER A 183 17.43 0.82 -3.94
C SER A 183 18.53 0.58 -2.89
N LEU A 184 18.23 0.69 -1.62
CA LEU A 184 19.19 0.40 -0.54
C LEU A 184 19.31 -1.09 -0.19
N ILE A 185 18.51 -1.97 -0.78
CA ILE A 185 18.65 -3.43 -0.64
C ILE A 185 19.76 -3.96 -1.57
N HIS A 186 20.15 -3.19 -2.56
CA HIS A 186 21.16 -3.57 -3.56
C HIS A 186 22.53 -2.90 -3.33
N ILE A 187 22.72 -2.21 -2.23
CA ILE A 187 24.00 -1.68 -1.75
C ILE A 187 24.44 -2.51 -0.54
#